data_414acb4d87dcefca74b8d8a8b15276a6
#
_entry.id   414acb4d87dcefca74b8d8a8b15276a6
#
_cell.length_a   1.000
_cell.length_b   1.000
_cell.length_c   1.000
_cell.angle_alpha   90.00
_cell.angle_beta   90.00
_cell.angle_gamma   90.00
#
_symmetry.space_group_name_H-M   'P 1'
#
loop_
_entity.id
_entity.type
_entity.pdbx_description
1 polymer ?
#
loop_
_entity_poly.entity_id
_entity_poly.type
_entity_poly.pdbx_seq_one_letter_code
_entity_poly.pdbx_strand_id
1 'polypeptide(L)'
;MKKEATVKIVLDPQSKETLKTVKLRITFDRVTRFRAIPSDIKLTDDEFGNEKLKKTKEVMAVARKAHSAAQAICEELSTSFTWIEFDLRYKKSVWSKEVLVEVDDWDTLLSAYNGKKSLAYSTQDNYKNAIKWVKRFQPTSTVADVTEEFVQAWIAYMRKTHKKATKQEISVNTLGMYIRAIRALYNYAVSRKLVIDTHPFAGVLESAPRQKTSVPSADWIKFANYKPEKDSNLEFAHDFARLSFALGGANMKDILSFRNSNIDGGYITFTRVKTERVGTVVRLPLNGVAKAIIEKYGVLNPKKPNAYIFPFFTADMTEKSLYYKRDSMLKKVNRGISDICDALEIETFTTYNIRHTFAVMTRDKGGFTVEQLSKLLGHKNVATTQIYLNSITQELMDDTKDFLDEVLGSE
;
A
#
# COMPACT_ATOMS: atom_id res chain seq x y z
N MET A 1 -4.35 -28.52 44.89
CA MET A 1 -2.95 -28.79 44.44
C MET A 1 -2.45 -27.60 43.69
N LYS A 2 -1.29 -27.02 44.08
CA LYS A 2 -0.66 -25.95 43.30
C LYS A 2 -0.27 -26.51 41.92
N LYS A 3 -0.71 -25.85 40.85
CA LYS A 3 -0.28 -26.18 39.49
C LYS A 3 1.12 -25.60 39.29
N GLU A 4 2.13 -26.44 39.21
CA GLU A 4 3.49 -26.03 39.00
C GLU A 4 3.89 -26.28 37.55
N ALA A 5 4.60 -25.32 36.97
CA ALA A 5 5.18 -25.47 35.62
C ALA A 5 6.50 -26.24 35.70
N THR A 6 6.74 -27.14 34.79
CA THR A 6 8.03 -27.83 34.67
C THR A 6 8.76 -27.41 33.39
N VAL A 7 10.07 -27.16 33.48
CA VAL A 7 10.94 -26.79 32.38
C VAL A 7 12.02 -27.84 32.20
N LYS A 8 12.26 -28.31 30.96
CA LYS A 8 13.33 -29.28 30.64
C LYS A 8 14.03 -28.89 29.35
N ILE A 9 15.31 -29.08 29.28
CA ILE A 9 16.14 -28.95 28.08
C ILE A 9 16.00 -30.25 27.28
N VAL A 10 15.64 -30.18 26.00
CA VAL A 10 15.44 -31.34 25.12
C VAL A 10 15.93 -31.06 23.70
N LEU A 11 16.22 -32.10 22.93
CA LEU A 11 16.29 -31.96 21.48
C LEU A 11 14.90 -31.81 20.90
N ASP A 12 14.78 -31.13 19.75
CA ASP A 12 13.51 -30.88 19.09
C ASP A 12 12.81 -32.21 18.73
N PRO A 13 11.76 -32.60 19.43
CA PRO A 13 11.09 -33.88 19.19
C PRO A 13 10.26 -33.88 17.89
N GLN A 14 10.03 -32.72 17.30
CA GLN A 14 9.27 -32.57 16.05
C GLN A 14 10.16 -32.64 14.82
N SER A 15 11.50 -32.57 14.99
CA SER A 15 12.44 -32.71 13.88
C SER A 15 12.64 -34.18 13.52
N LYS A 16 12.47 -34.47 12.23
CA LYS A 16 12.79 -35.78 11.61
C LYS A 16 14.25 -35.86 11.13
N GLU A 17 14.99 -34.75 11.22
CA GLU A 17 16.38 -34.68 10.81
C GLU A 17 17.32 -35.34 11.84
N THR A 18 18.45 -35.87 11.38
CA THR A 18 19.50 -36.41 12.24
C THR A 18 20.10 -35.32 13.15
N LEU A 19 20.24 -34.10 12.61
CA LEU A 19 20.69 -32.93 13.35
C LEU A 19 19.47 -32.13 13.85
N LYS A 20 19.31 -32.04 15.16
CA LYS A 20 18.16 -31.40 15.84
C LYS A 20 18.59 -30.16 16.61
N THR A 21 17.74 -29.14 16.66
CA THR A 21 17.95 -27.98 17.52
C THR A 21 17.63 -28.32 18.98
N VAL A 22 18.32 -27.65 19.90
CA VAL A 22 18.00 -27.75 21.33
C VAL A 22 16.84 -26.81 21.65
N LYS A 23 15.86 -27.29 22.40
CA LYS A 23 14.67 -26.53 22.82
C LYS A 23 14.39 -26.71 24.32
N LEU A 24 13.59 -25.80 24.87
CA LEU A 24 12.98 -26.01 26.18
C LEU A 24 11.59 -26.66 26.01
N ARG A 25 11.33 -27.72 26.74
CA ARG A 25 10.03 -28.31 26.94
C ARG A 25 9.43 -27.75 28.22
N ILE A 26 8.33 -27.04 28.11
CA ILE A 26 7.64 -26.41 29.24
C ILE A 26 6.26 -27.05 29.35
N THR A 27 5.91 -27.54 30.53
CA THR A 27 4.61 -28.15 30.78
C THR A 27 3.93 -27.41 31.92
N PHE A 28 2.72 -26.93 31.68
CA PHE A 28 1.85 -26.33 32.68
C PHE A 28 0.41 -26.84 32.49
N ASP A 29 -0.23 -27.25 33.56
CA ASP A 29 -1.61 -27.78 33.58
C ASP A 29 -1.87 -28.85 32.49
N ARG A 30 -0.94 -29.82 32.35
CA ARG A 30 -0.96 -30.90 31.33
C ARG A 30 -0.73 -30.45 29.89
N VAL A 31 -0.61 -29.15 29.64
CA VAL A 31 -0.28 -28.61 28.30
C VAL A 31 1.23 -28.47 28.19
N THR A 32 1.80 -29.10 27.16
CA THR A 32 3.23 -29.04 26.89
C THR A 32 3.47 -28.18 25.64
N ARG A 33 4.41 -27.22 25.75
CA ARG A 33 4.89 -26.44 24.63
C ARG A 33 6.42 -26.41 24.56
N PHE A 34 6.95 -26.31 23.35
CA PHE A 34 8.39 -26.24 23.11
C PHE A 34 8.77 -24.79 22.76
N ARG A 35 9.92 -24.33 23.31
CA ARG A 35 10.44 -22.98 23.05
C ARG A 35 11.88 -23.08 22.57
N ALA A 36 12.20 -22.29 21.53
CA ALA A 36 13.55 -22.17 21.02
C ALA A 36 14.45 -21.48 22.05
N ILE A 37 15.73 -21.79 22.02
CA ILE A 37 16.81 -21.07 22.71
C ILE A 37 17.57 -20.24 21.68
N PRO A 38 18.31 -19.18 22.08
CA PRO A 38 19.09 -18.35 21.16
C PRO A 38 20.36 -19.05 20.70
N SER A 39 20.23 -20.15 19.95
CA SER A 39 21.34 -20.90 19.36
C SER A 39 20.88 -21.66 18.13
N ASP A 40 21.62 -21.52 17.03
CA ASP A 40 21.42 -22.25 15.79
C ASP A 40 22.22 -23.57 15.73
N ILE A 41 22.94 -23.89 16.78
CA ILE A 41 23.75 -25.12 16.86
C ILE A 41 22.80 -26.33 16.93
N LYS A 42 22.94 -27.24 15.97
CA LYS A 42 22.22 -28.50 15.92
C LYS A 42 23.10 -29.64 16.42
N LEU A 43 22.53 -30.57 17.16
CA LEU A 43 23.20 -31.76 17.70
C LEU A 43 22.48 -33.03 17.22
N THR A 44 23.25 -34.14 17.16
CA THR A 44 22.67 -35.48 17.06
C THR A 44 22.22 -35.97 18.45
N ASP A 45 21.45 -37.04 18.50
CA ASP A 45 21.03 -37.64 19.77
C ASP A 45 22.24 -38.09 20.64
N ASP A 46 23.29 -38.60 20.01
CA ASP A 46 24.53 -39.02 20.69
C ASP A 46 25.38 -37.82 21.23
N GLU A 47 25.34 -36.73 20.50
CA GLU A 47 26.06 -35.51 20.88
C GLU A 47 25.41 -34.77 22.03
N PHE A 48 24.07 -34.82 22.15
CA PHE A 48 23.29 -34.05 23.12
C PHE A 48 23.69 -34.37 24.57
N GLY A 49 24.07 -35.60 24.89
CA GLY A 49 24.54 -36.02 26.21
C GLY A 49 26.04 -35.83 26.44
N ASN A 50 26.81 -35.49 25.41
CA ASN A 50 28.26 -35.46 25.47
C ASN A 50 28.82 -34.03 25.57
N GLU A 51 28.86 -33.48 26.80
CA GLU A 51 29.41 -32.14 27.08
C GLU A 51 30.95 -32.01 26.92
N LYS A 52 31.64 -33.11 26.56
CA LYS A 52 33.07 -33.01 26.20
C LYS A 52 33.25 -32.38 24.82
N LEU A 53 32.23 -32.45 23.97
CA LEU A 53 32.26 -31.79 22.67
C LEU A 53 32.08 -30.29 22.81
N LYS A 54 32.96 -29.51 22.17
CA LYS A 54 32.94 -28.04 22.20
C LYS A 54 31.58 -27.47 21.83
N LYS A 55 30.97 -27.94 20.71
CA LYS A 55 29.68 -27.46 20.25
C LYS A 55 28.52 -27.78 21.21
N THR A 56 28.55 -28.95 21.85
CA THR A 56 27.56 -29.33 22.88
C THR A 56 27.71 -28.45 24.10
N LYS A 57 28.93 -28.20 24.54
CA LYS A 57 29.20 -27.31 25.68
C LYS A 57 28.70 -25.90 25.45
N GLU A 58 28.92 -25.36 24.24
CA GLU A 58 28.43 -24.02 23.83
C GLU A 58 26.92 -23.93 23.85
N VAL A 59 26.22 -24.84 23.17
CA VAL A 59 24.74 -24.80 23.11
C VAL A 59 24.11 -25.09 24.49
N MET A 60 24.67 -25.98 25.28
CA MET A 60 24.16 -26.28 26.62
C MET A 60 24.36 -25.13 27.60
N ALA A 61 25.42 -24.32 27.48
CA ALA A 61 25.57 -23.09 28.25
C ALA A 61 24.46 -22.10 27.97
N VAL A 62 24.09 -21.92 26.69
CA VAL A 62 22.95 -21.09 26.28
C VAL A 62 21.64 -21.69 26.78
N ALA A 63 21.46 -23.01 26.62
CA ALA A 63 20.22 -23.71 27.03
C ALA A 63 19.99 -23.61 28.54
N ARG A 64 21.06 -23.71 29.38
CA ARG A 64 20.97 -23.57 30.86
C ARG A 64 20.55 -22.15 31.24
N LYS A 65 21.07 -21.10 30.59
CA LYS A 65 20.65 -19.73 30.85
C LYS A 65 19.16 -19.54 30.49
N ALA A 66 18.75 -20.03 29.34
CA ALA A 66 17.37 -19.98 28.90
C ALA A 66 16.43 -20.78 29.82
N HIS A 67 16.88 -21.94 30.32
CA HIS A 67 16.16 -22.76 31.28
C HIS A 67 15.95 -22.02 32.61
N SER A 68 17.02 -21.43 33.19
CA SER A 68 16.91 -20.68 34.43
C SER A 68 15.96 -19.49 34.32
N ALA A 69 16.02 -18.76 33.18
CA ALA A 69 15.09 -17.66 32.91
C ALA A 69 13.63 -18.16 32.80
N ALA A 70 13.39 -19.26 32.07
CA ALA A 70 12.07 -19.83 31.92
C ALA A 70 11.50 -20.32 33.26
N GLN A 71 12.33 -20.91 34.09
CA GLN A 71 11.94 -21.39 35.42
C GLN A 71 11.54 -20.23 36.33
N ALA A 72 12.35 -19.18 36.42
CA ALA A 72 12.05 -17.98 37.20
C ALA A 72 10.72 -17.33 36.76
N ILE A 73 10.46 -17.24 35.46
CA ILE A 73 9.20 -16.72 34.93
C ILE A 73 7.99 -17.61 35.33
N CYS A 74 8.15 -18.94 35.28
CA CYS A 74 7.13 -19.87 35.76
C CYS A 74 6.81 -19.69 37.24
N GLU A 75 7.83 -19.49 38.05
CA GLU A 75 7.69 -19.25 39.51
C GLU A 75 7.01 -17.91 39.79
N GLU A 76 7.39 -16.83 39.10
CA GLU A 76 6.76 -15.50 39.21
C GLU A 76 5.28 -15.53 38.80
N LEU A 77 4.96 -16.18 37.69
CA LEU A 77 3.58 -16.25 37.18
C LEU A 77 2.72 -17.16 37.99
N SER A 78 3.25 -18.25 38.56
CA SER A 78 2.60 -19.14 39.52
C SER A 78 1.10 -19.36 39.21
N THR A 79 0.21 -18.79 40.03
CA THR A 79 -1.25 -18.93 39.92
C THR A 79 -1.88 -18.11 38.78
N SER A 80 -1.20 -17.10 38.30
CA SER A 80 -1.60 -16.24 37.17
C SER A 80 -1.00 -16.65 35.84
N PHE A 81 -0.46 -17.87 35.73
CA PHE A 81 0.21 -18.34 34.54
C PHE A 81 -0.69 -18.35 33.31
N THR A 82 -0.30 -17.60 32.30
CA THR A 82 -0.82 -17.72 30.94
C THR A 82 0.35 -17.93 29.96
N TRP A 83 0.09 -18.67 28.89
CA TRP A 83 1.12 -18.88 27.85
C TRP A 83 1.56 -17.62 27.16
N ILE A 84 0.65 -16.65 27.04
CA ILE A 84 0.95 -15.34 26.42
C ILE A 84 1.93 -14.57 27.29
N GLU A 85 1.64 -14.44 28.59
CA GLU A 85 2.50 -13.71 29.53
C GLU A 85 3.86 -14.40 29.70
N PHE A 86 3.85 -15.75 29.78
CA PHE A 86 5.10 -16.51 29.79
C PHE A 86 5.95 -16.22 28.57
N ASP A 87 5.35 -16.28 27.36
CA ASP A 87 6.08 -16.10 26.11
C ASP A 87 6.65 -14.68 25.96
N LEU A 88 5.93 -13.65 26.45
CA LEU A 88 6.41 -12.27 26.49
C LEU A 88 7.65 -12.14 27.39
N ARG A 89 7.56 -12.61 28.63
CA ARG A 89 8.66 -12.53 29.61
C ARG A 89 9.87 -13.38 29.18
N TYR A 90 9.62 -14.58 28.67
CA TYR A 90 10.67 -15.48 28.21
C TYR A 90 11.48 -14.86 27.06
N LYS A 91 10.79 -14.30 26.05
CA LYS A 91 11.48 -13.60 24.96
C LYS A 91 12.29 -12.42 25.47
N LYS A 92 11.72 -11.58 26.32
CA LYS A 92 12.41 -10.43 26.90
C LYS A 92 13.66 -10.85 27.70
N SER A 93 13.57 -11.94 28.46
CA SER A 93 14.67 -12.41 29.32
C SER A 93 15.79 -13.13 28.56
N VAL A 94 15.43 -13.94 27.54
CA VAL A 94 16.36 -14.88 26.91
C VAL A 94 16.95 -14.34 25.61
N TRP A 95 16.18 -13.51 24.88
CA TRP A 95 16.59 -12.97 23.58
C TRP A 95 17.07 -11.51 23.66
N SER A 96 17.09 -10.90 24.85
CA SER A 96 17.29 -9.45 25.03
C SER A 96 18.70 -8.94 24.83
N LYS A 97 19.72 -9.76 24.54
CA LYS A 97 21.10 -9.27 24.38
C LYS A 97 21.72 -9.31 22.98
N GLU A 98 21.10 -9.96 21.98
CA GLU A 98 21.70 -10.04 20.64
C GLU A 98 20.77 -9.79 19.45
N VAL A 99 19.45 -9.67 19.65
CA VAL A 99 18.49 -9.49 18.55
C VAL A 99 17.54 -8.31 18.79
N LEU A 100 17.55 -7.70 19.94
CA LEU A 100 17.02 -6.37 20.14
C LEU A 100 18.10 -5.35 19.72
N VAL A 101 18.42 -5.26 18.42
CA VAL A 101 18.63 -3.95 17.86
C VAL A 101 17.40 -3.19 18.30
N GLU A 102 17.60 -2.21 19.17
CA GLU A 102 16.61 -1.30 19.69
C GLU A 102 15.67 -0.84 18.56
N VAL A 103 14.62 -1.63 18.27
CA VAL A 103 13.51 -1.18 17.44
C VAL A 103 12.50 -0.56 18.40
N ASP A 104 13.01 0.26 19.31
CA ASP A 104 12.23 1.05 20.24
C ASP A 104 11.56 2.24 19.53
N ASP A 105 11.81 2.42 18.24
CA ASP A 105 11.26 3.52 17.46
C ASP A 105 10.66 3.05 16.11
N TRP A 106 9.49 3.60 15.81
CA TRP A 106 8.76 3.34 14.58
C TRP A 106 9.52 3.70 13.30
N ASP A 107 10.37 4.74 13.34
CA ASP A 107 11.13 5.18 12.17
C ASP A 107 12.28 4.21 11.86
N THR A 108 12.91 3.66 12.89
CA THR A 108 13.91 2.60 12.77
C THR A 108 13.31 1.32 12.19
N LEU A 109 12.10 0.93 12.68
CA LEU A 109 11.37 -0.21 12.13
C LEU A 109 11.01 -0.01 10.66
N LEU A 110 10.54 1.19 10.28
CA LEU A 110 10.24 1.53 8.89
C LEU A 110 11.51 1.47 8.02
N SER A 111 12.63 1.96 8.51
CA SER A 111 13.92 1.93 7.79
C SER A 111 14.36 0.50 7.51
N ALA A 112 14.28 -0.38 8.50
CA ALA A 112 14.59 -1.81 8.37
C ALA A 112 13.61 -2.52 7.40
N TYR A 113 12.32 -2.21 7.50
CA TYR A 113 11.31 -2.74 6.58
C TYR A 113 11.53 -2.29 5.14
N ASN A 114 11.86 -1.01 4.94
CA ASN A 114 12.15 -0.44 3.63
C ASN A 114 13.40 -1.08 3.00
N GLY A 115 14.47 -1.27 3.76
CA GLY A 115 15.69 -1.95 3.30
C GLY A 115 15.39 -3.35 2.73
N LYS A 116 14.47 -4.09 3.36
CA LYS A 116 14.04 -5.42 2.89
C LYS A 116 13.10 -5.36 1.68
N LYS A 117 12.20 -4.39 1.60
CA LYS A 117 11.08 -4.35 0.61
C LYS A 117 11.32 -3.41 -0.55
N SER A 118 12.29 -2.50 -0.44
CA SER A 118 12.55 -1.46 -1.46
C SER A 118 11.27 -0.73 -1.86
N LEU A 119 10.63 -0.08 -0.89
CA LEU A 119 9.34 0.59 -1.08
C LEU A 119 9.50 1.83 -1.97
N ALA A 120 8.55 2.04 -2.88
CA ALA A 120 8.44 3.30 -3.62
C ALA A 120 8.25 4.48 -2.65
N TYR A 121 8.78 5.66 -3.00
CA TYR A 121 8.75 6.84 -2.13
C TYR A 121 7.34 7.20 -1.64
N SER A 122 6.32 7.15 -2.53
CA SER A 122 4.92 7.39 -2.15
C SER A 122 4.39 6.41 -1.08
N THR A 123 4.86 5.16 -1.12
CA THR A 123 4.50 4.16 -0.12
C THR A 123 5.20 4.46 1.20
N GLN A 124 6.50 4.81 1.17
CA GLN A 124 7.23 5.24 2.37
C GLN A 124 6.57 6.45 3.03
N ASP A 125 6.11 7.42 2.24
CA ASP A 125 5.43 8.62 2.75
C ASP A 125 4.11 8.26 3.46
N ASN A 126 3.33 7.32 2.92
CA ASN A 126 2.14 6.80 3.59
C ASN A 126 2.45 6.13 4.94
N TYR A 127 3.54 5.34 5.02
CA TYR A 127 3.99 4.73 6.27
C TYR A 127 4.42 5.79 7.28
N LYS A 128 5.20 6.80 6.85
CA LYS A 128 5.59 7.93 7.70
C LYS A 128 4.38 8.69 8.25
N ASN A 129 3.36 8.90 7.41
CA ASN A 129 2.14 9.56 7.85
C ASN A 129 1.34 8.70 8.86
N ALA A 130 1.29 7.38 8.67
CA ALA A 130 0.68 6.48 9.65
C ALA A 130 1.43 6.51 11.00
N ILE A 131 2.77 6.46 10.96
CA ILE A 131 3.62 6.58 12.15
C ILE A 131 3.41 7.93 12.86
N LYS A 132 3.29 9.04 12.12
CA LYS A 132 2.97 10.35 12.72
C LYS A 132 1.65 10.32 13.49
N TRP A 133 0.63 9.62 13.00
CA TRP A 133 -0.64 9.45 13.70
C TRP A 133 -0.49 8.61 14.97
N VAL A 134 0.32 7.54 14.94
CA VAL A 134 0.65 6.75 16.13
C VAL A 134 1.38 7.60 17.17
N LYS A 135 2.46 8.30 16.76
CA LYS A 135 3.25 9.18 17.66
C LYS A 135 2.43 10.36 18.23
N ARG A 136 1.43 10.85 17.51
CA ARG A 136 0.49 11.87 18.06
C ARG A 136 -0.47 11.28 19.08
N PHE A 137 -0.88 10.04 18.90
CA PHE A 137 -1.75 9.34 19.83
C PHE A 137 -1.00 8.95 21.10
N GLN A 138 0.15 8.31 20.95
CA GLN A 138 1.00 7.86 22.06
C GLN A 138 2.48 8.04 21.68
N PRO A 139 3.12 9.16 22.09
CA PRO A 139 4.47 9.54 21.64
C PRO A 139 5.57 8.53 21.93
N THR A 140 5.47 7.81 23.06
CA THR A 140 6.45 6.85 23.54
C THR A 140 6.13 5.41 23.11
N SER A 141 5.07 5.20 22.33
CA SER A 141 4.69 3.85 21.91
C SER A 141 5.68 3.23 20.94
N THR A 142 5.84 1.93 21.09
CA THR A 142 6.65 1.06 20.23
C THR A 142 5.72 0.05 19.52
N VAL A 143 6.27 -0.78 18.68
CA VAL A 143 5.52 -1.87 18.03
C VAL A 143 5.03 -2.92 19.03
N ALA A 144 5.67 -3.03 20.21
CA ALA A 144 5.29 -3.96 21.27
C ALA A 144 4.00 -3.55 21.99
N ASP A 145 3.66 -2.25 21.95
CA ASP A 145 2.45 -1.73 22.59
C ASP A 145 1.18 -1.94 21.75
N VAL A 146 1.32 -2.48 20.53
CA VAL A 146 0.20 -2.67 19.60
C VAL A 146 -0.62 -3.89 20.02
N THR A 147 -1.66 -3.63 20.82
CA THR A 147 -2.72 -4.58 21.19
C THR A 147 -4.01 -4.25 20.45
N GLU A 148 -5.06 -5.07 20.62
CA GLU A 148 -6.38 -4.78 20.05
C GLU A 148 -6.93 -3.47 20.62
N GLU A 149 -6.82 -3.27 21.94
CA GLU A 149 -7.25 -2.05 22.63
C GLU A 149 -6.50 -0.82 22.12
N PHE A 150 -5.17 -0.95 21.91
CA PHE A 150 -4.37 0.11 21.30
C PHE A 150 -4.90 0.49 19.94
N VAL A 151 -5.16 -0.48 19.06
CA VAL A 151 -5.65 -0.24 17.69
C VAL A 151 -7.01 0.45 17.72
N GLN A 152 -7.95 0.00 18.55
CA GLN A 152 -9.27 0.61 18.67
C GLN A 152 -9.19 2.06 19.21
N ALA A 153 -8.41 2.28 20.26
CA ALA A 153 -8.21 3.62 20.83
C ALA A 153 -7.52 4.58 19.82
N TRP A 154 -6.53 4.09 19.08
CA TRP A 154 -5.87 4.86 18.03
C TRP A 154 -6.82 5.26 16.89
N ILE A 155 -7.68 4.34 16.43
CA ILE A 155 -8.71 4.62 15.42
C ILE A 155 -9.69 5.70 15.94
N ALA A 156 -10.17 5.56 17.17
CA ALA A 156 -11.05 6.55 17.79
C ALA A 156 -10.38 7.94 17.90
N TYR A 157 -9.11 7.97 18.29
CA TYR A 157 -8.31 9.19 18.33
C TYR A 157 -8.18 9.85 16.95
N MET A 158 -7.88 9.08 15.90
CA MET A 158 -7.79 9.60 14.52
C MET A 158 -9.11 10.22 14.06
N ARG A 159 -10.24 9.54 14.29
CA ARG A 159 -11.58 10.05 13.95
C ARG A 159 -11.88 11.36 14.64
N LYS A 160 -11.69 11.40 15.97
CA LYS A 160 -11.93 12.61 16.79
C LYS A 160 -11.05 13.78 16.34
N THR A 161 -9.76 13.54 16.15
CA THR A 161 -8.79 14.59 15.80
C THR A 161 -9.02 15.11 14.39
N HIS A 162 -9.30 14.24 13.42
CA HIS A 162 -9.60 14.65 12.05
C HIS A 162 -10.88 15.49 12.00
N LYS A 163 -11.97 15.04 12.64
CA LYS A 163 -13.24 15.77 12.71
C LYS A 163 -13.08 17.15 13.35
N LYS A 164 -12.27 17.25 14.41
CA LYS A 164 -11.97 18.55 15.05
C LYS A 164 -11.25 19.51 14.09
N ALA A 165 -10.31 19.01 13.30
CA ALA A 165 -9.49 19.81 12.40
C ALA A 165 -10.19 20.21 11.09
N THR A 166 -10.97 19.30 10.49
CA THR A 166 -11.53 19.45 9.14
C THR A 166 -13.04 19.67 9.11
N LYS A 167 -13.72 19.50 10.24
CA LYS A 167 -15.19 19.44 10.38
C LYS A 167 -15.85 18.27 9.65
N GLN A 168 -15.06 17.35 9.09
CA GLN A 168 -15.51 16.19 8.34
C GLN A 168 -15.04 14.90 8.99
N GLU A 169 -15.79 13.82 8.80
CA GLU A 169 -15.35 12.50 9.22
C GLU A 169 -14.18 12.00 8.34
N ILE A 170 -13.19 11.38 8.97
CA ILE A 170 -12.13 10.72 8.22
C ILE A 170 -12.72 9.50 7.47
N SER A 171 -12.46 9.40 6.18
CA SER A 171 -13.01 8.28 5.39
C SER A 171 -12.44 6.94 5.86
N VAL A 172 -13.27 5.87 5.79
CA VAL A 172 -12.85 4.49 6.08
C VAL A 172 -11.62 4.11 5.27
N ASN A 173 -11.57 4.51 3.99
CA ASN A 173 -10.43 4.21 3.11
C ASN A 173 -9.14 4.93 3.53
N THR A 174 -9.22 6.14 4.07
CA THR A 174 -8.07 6.87 4.63
C THR A 174 -7.59 6.22 5.91
N LEU A 175 -8.50 5.87 6.82
CA LEU A 175 -8.18 5.10 8.02
C LEU A 175 -7.53 3.77 7.65
N GLY A 176 -8.15 3.02 6.74
CA GLY A 176 -7.65 1.73 6.30
C GLY A 176 -6.25 1.81 5.65
N MET A 177 -5.93 2.92 5.00
CA MET A 177 -4.57 3.14 4.47
C MET A 177 -3.54 3.19 5.61
N TYR A 178 -3.82 3.91 6.71
CA TYR A 178 -2.93 3.99 7.86
C TYR A 178 -2.89 2.67 8.65
N ILE A 179 -4.04 2.03 8.84
CA ILE A 179 -4.14 0.74 9.52
C ILE A 179 -3.31 -0.33 8.79
N ARG A 180 -3.43 -0.43 7.45
CA ARG A 180 -2.63 -1.36 6.65
C ARG A 180 -1.12 -1.09 6.75
N ALA A 181 -0.72 0.19 6.83
CA ALA A 181 0.68 0.55 6.99
C ALA A 181 1.24 0.07 8.34
N ILE A 182 0.55 0.36 9.44
CA ILE A 182 0.97 -0.09 10.78
C ILE A 182 0.90 -1.60 10.91
N ARG A 183 -0.15 -2.25 10.39
CA ARG A 183 -0.24 -3.73 10.35
C ARG A 183 0.93 -4.37 9.60
N ALA A 184 1.37 -3.77 8.49
CA ALA A 184 2.51 -4.30 7.73
C ALA A 184 3.83 -4.19 8.53
N LEU A 185 4.03 -3.10 9.28
CA LEU A 185 5.17 -2.96 10.19
C LEU A 185 5.08 -3.92 11.36
N TYR A 186 3.90 -4.09 11.97
CA TYR A 186 3.67 -5.06 13.02
C TYR A 186 3.97 -6.49 12.54
N ASN A 187 3.42 -6.91 11.40
CA ASN A 187 3.68 -8.22 10.81
C ASN A 187 5.16 -8.41 10.47
N TYR A 188 5.85 -7.35 10.06
CA TYR A 188 7.29 -7.40 9.88
C TYR A 188 8.01 -7.63 11.20
N ALA A 189 7.65 -6.92 12.25
CA ALA A 189 8.20 -7.13 13.59
C ALA A 189 7.93 -8.55 14.11
N VAL A 190 6.73 -9.10 13.90
CA VAL A 190 6.40 -10.51 14.17
C VAL A 190 7.33 -11.44 13.39
N SER A 191 7.50 -11.22 12.08
CA SER A 191 8.37 -12.05 11.24
C SER A 191 9.84 -12.02 11.67
N ARG A 192 10.24 -10.94 12.32
CA ARG A 192 11.59 -10.76 12.91
C ARG A 192 11.68 -11.20 14.36
N LYS A 193 10.60 -11.76 14.92
CA LYS A 193 10.49 -12.18 16.32
C LYS A 193 10.71 -11.05 17.34
N LEU A 194 10.47 -9.80 16.94
CA LEU A 194 10.56 -8.63 17.84
C LEU A 194 9.34 -8.54 18.75
N VAL A 195 8.18 -9.00 18.27
CA VAL A 195 6.93 -9.09 19.05
C VAL A 195 6.23 -10.43 18.80
N ILE A 196 5.37 -10.81 19.72
CA ILE A 196 4.47 -11.99 19.55
C ILE A 196 3.22 -11.52 18.81
N ASP A 197 2.75 -12.33 17.85
CA ASP A 197 1.51 -12.02 17.16
C ASP A 197 0.29 -12.30 18.08
N THR A 198 -0.40 -11.23 18.44
CA THR A 198 -1.66 -11.25 19.20
C THR A 198 -2.86 -10.97 18.30
N HIS A 199 -2.66 -10.88 16.96
CA HIS A 199 -3.69 -10.56 15.97
C HIS A 199 -4.45 -9.25 16.26
N PRO A 200 -3.78 -8.13 16.62
CA PRO A 200 -4.42 -6.91 17.10
C PRO A 200 -5.28 -6.19 16.07
N PHE A 201 -5.20 -6.59 14.81
CA PHE A 201 -5.98 -6.03 13.70
C PHE A 201 -7.14 -6.93 13.26
N ALA A 202 -7.47 -7.98 14.02
CA ALA A 202 -8.58 -8.85 13.70
C ALA A 202 -9.91 -8.07 13.72
N GLY A 203 -10.77 -8.30 12.72
CA GLY A 203 -12.07 -7.64 12.62
C GLY A 203 -12.06 -6.14 12.31
N VAL A 204 -10.89 -5.53 12.09
CA VAL A 204 -10.80 -4.10 11.78
C VAL A 204 -11.16 -3.85 10.31
N LEU A 205 -12.19 -3.04 10.07
CA LEU A 205 -12.60 -2.65 8.71
C LEU A 205 -11.58 -1.69 8.09
N GLU A 206 -10.94 -2.10 6.98
CA GLU A 206 -9.86 -1.38 6.34
C GLU A 206 -10.23 -0.71 5.02
N SER A 207 -11.35 -1.04 4.45
CA SER A 207 -11.81 -0.47 3.18
C SER A 207 -13.32 -0.49 3.07
N ALA A 208 -13.84 0.53 2.41
CA ALA A 208 -15.23 0.59 1.98
C ALA A 208 -15.27 0.70 0.45
N PRO A 209 -16.30 0.19 -0.22
CA PRO A 209 -16.51 0.40 -1.64
C PRO A 209 -16.46 1.89 -1.96
N ARG A 210 -15.77 2.26 -3.03
CA ARG A 210 -15.78 3.63 -3.55
C ARG A 210 -16.59 3.63 -4.82
N GLN A 211 -17.62 4.45 -4.82
CA GLN A 211 -18.31 4.77 -6.07
C GLN A 211 -17.34 5.60 -6.93
N LYS A 212 -17.09 5.15 -8.13
CA LYS A 212 -16.26 5.85 -9.09
C LYS A 212 -17.20 6.61 -10.00
N THR A 213 -17.06 7.92 -10.05
CA THR A 213 -17.91 8.80 -10.86
C THR A 213 -17.18 9.21 -12.14
N SER A 214 -17.85 9.05 -13.28
CA SER A 214 -17.46 9.68 -14.53
C SER A 214 -18.03 11.11 -14.57
N VAL A 215 -17.43 11.96 -15.35
CA VAL A 215 -18.02 13.26 -15.72
C VAL A 215 -19.11 12.97 -16.74
N PRO A 216 -20.31 13.56 -16.64
CA PRO A 216 -21.34 13.46 -17.67
C PRO A 216 -20.78 13.85 -19.05
N SER A 217 -21.15 13.14 -20.11
CA SER A 217 -20.61 13.37 -21.45
C SER A 217 -20.79 14.80 -21.93
N ALA A 218 -21.94 15.40 -21.64
CA ALA A 218 -22.25 16.79 -22.02
C ALA A 218 -21.26 17.77 -21.31
N ASP A 219 -21.02 17.57 -20.02
CA ASP A 219 -20.12 18.42 -19.23
C ASP A 219 -18.66 18.25 -19.66
N TRP A 220 -18.24 17.01 -19.96
CA TRP A 220 -16.94 16.78 -20.55
C TRP A 220 -16.75 17.48 -21.89
N ILE A 221 -17.77 17.46 -22.77
CA ILE A 221 -17.73 18.15 -24.06
C ILE A 221 -17.65 19.67 -23.86
N LYS A 222 -18.45 20.24 -22.92
CA LYS A 222 -18.35 21.67 -22.56
C LYS A 222 -16.93 22.00 -22.09
N PHE A 223 -16.38 21.23 -21.16
CA PHE A 223 -15.04 21.40 -20.66
C PHE A 223 -13.99 21.31 -21.77
N ALA A 224 -14.03 20.27 -22.60
CA ALA A 224 -13.06 20.05 -23.67
C ALA A 224 -13.05 21.16 -24.74
N ASN A 225 -14.17 21.84 -24.93
CA ASN A 225 -14.34 22.97 -25.86
C ASN A 225 -14.12 24.35 -25.22
N TYR A 226 -13.90 24.43 -23.91
CA TYR A 226 -13.56 25.67 -23.24
C TYR A 226 -12.34 26.33 -23.87
N LYS A 227 -12.32 27.65 -23.88
CA LYS A 227 -11.23 28.45 -24.47
C LYS A 227 -10.57 29.29 -23.37
N PRO A 228 -9.61 28.72 -22.64
CA PRO A 228 -8.88 29.47 -21.64
C PRO A 228 -8.03 30.57 -22.29
N GLU A 229 -7.68 31.58 -21.49
CA GLU A 229 -6.72 32.60 -21.88
C GLU A 229 -5.38 31.95 -22.22
N LYS A 230 -4.79 32.39 -23.32
CA LYS A 230 -3.51 31.86 -23.82
C LYS A 230 -2.39 32.07 -22.78
N ASP A 231 -1.48 31.10 -22.71
CA ASP A 231 -0.33 31.05 -21.81
C ASP A 231 -0.68 31.12 -20.30
N SER A 232 -1.96 30.95 -19.98
CA SER A 232 -2.45 30.93 -18.59
C SER A 232 -2.26 29.57 -17.90
N ASN A 233 -2.41 29.58 -16.56
CA ASN A 233 -2.46 28.34 -15.80
C ASN A 233 -3.72 27.49 -16.14
N LEU A 234 -4.78 28.15 -16.56
CA LEU A 234 -6.02 27.47 -16.99
C LEU A 234 -5.79 26.74 -18.31
N GLU A 235 -5.13 27.38 -19.29
CA GLU A 235 -4.78 26.73 -20.56
C GLU A 235 -3.91 25.49 -20.31
N PHE A 236 -2.91 25.61 -19.45
CA PHE A 236 -2.07 24.46 -19.07
C PHE A 236 -2.89 23.32 -18.48
N ALA A 237 -3.79 23.60 -17.54
CA ALA A 237 -4.62 22.59 -16.90
C ALA A 237 -5.62 21.96 -17.89
N HIS A 238 -6.25 22.76 -18.72
CA HIS A 238 -7.15 22.34 -19.78
C HIS A 238 -6.45 21.43 -20.79
N ASP A 239 -5.29 21.82 -21.28
CA ASP A 239 -4.53 21.03 -22.24
C ASP A 239 -4.10 19.69 -21.64
N PHE A 240 -3.60 19.66 -20.39
CA PHE A 240 -3.21 18.41 -19.76
C PHE A 240 -4.41 17.50 -19.44
N ALA A 241 -5.58 18.06 -19.13
CA ALA A 241 -6.82 17.28 -18.97
C ALA A 241 -7.23 16.63 -20.31
N ARG A 242 -7.21 17.41 -21.41
CA ARG A 242 -7.49 16.91 -22.78
C ARG A 242 -6.44 15.87 -23.22
N LEU A 243 -5.17 16.09 -22.92
CA LEU A 243 -4.12 15.12 -23.22
C LEU A 243 -4.36 13.80 -22.47
N SER A 244 -4.72 13.88 -21.19
CA SER A 244 -5.09 12.68 -20.42
C SER A 244 -6.21 11.89 -21.09
N PHE A 245 -7.30 12.55 -21.50
CA PHE A 245 -8.40 11.91 -22.20
C PHE A 245 -7.98 11.34 -23.56
N ALA A 246 -7.27 12.12 -24.37
CA ALA A 246 -6.79 11.73 -25.71
C ALA A 246 -5.84 10.51 -25.64
N LEU A 247 -5.18 10.29 -24.50
CA LEU A 247 -4.31 9.15 -24.21
C LEU A 247 -5.02 8.09 -23.34
N GLY A 248 -6.30 7.82 -23.61
CA GLY A 248 -7.02 6.73 -22.96
C GLY A 248 -7.24 6.92 -21.44
N GLY A 249 -7.33 8.15 -20.99
CA GLY A 249 -7.41 8.45 -19.56
C GLY A 249 -6.09 8.14 -18.83
N ALA A 250 -4.96 8.35 -19.48
CA ALA A 250 -3.64 8.16 -18.86
C ALA A 250 -3.48 9.05 -17.62
N ASN A 251 -2.95 8.47 -16.53
CA ASN A 251 -2.74 9.25 -15.32
C ASN A 251 -1.66 10.32 -15.53
N MET A 252 -1.80 11.46 -14.85
CA MET A 252 -0.81 12.54 -14.89
C MET A 252 0.60 12.04 -14.57
N LYS A 253 0.72 11.07 -13.63
CA LYS A 253 2.02 10.49 -13.30
C LYS A 253 2.67 9.77 -14.50
N ASP A 254 1.87 9.08 -15.31
CA ASP A 254 2.35 8.39 -16.51
C ASP A 254 2.72 9.41 -17.57
N ILE A 255 1.85 10.38 -17.88
CA ILE A 255 2.08 11.45 -18.87
C ILE A 255 3.35 12.23 -18.56
N LEU A 256 3.51 12.70 -17.33
CA LEU A 256 4.70 13.45 -16.90
C LEU A 256 5.99 12.62 -16.93
N SER A 257 5.89 11.30 -17.01
CA SER A 257 7.04 10.40 -17.06
C SER A 257 7.42 9.97 -18.47
N PHE A 258 6.70 10.43 -19.51
CA PHE A 258 6.99 10.05 -20.88
C PHE A 258 8.39 10.50 -21.33
N ARG A 259 9.05 9.59 -22.03
CA ARG A 259 10.36 9.79 -22.63
C ARG A 259 10.25 9.80 -24.15
N ASN A 260 11.24 10.36 -24.84
CA ASN A 260 11.24 10.37 -26.29
C ASN A 260 11.14 8.97 -26.91
N SER A 261 11.68 7.94 -26.24
CA SER A 261 11.56 6.55 -26.66
C SER A 261 10.14 5.98 -26.57
N ASN A 262 9.22 6.68 -25.92
CA ASN A 262 7.82 6.23 -25.86
C ASN A 262 7.05 6.52 -27.15
N ILE A 263 7.54 7.44 -28.00
CA ILE A 263 6.87 7.81 -29.26
C ILE A 263 7.56 7.12 -30.43
N ASP A 264 6.80 6.36 -31.19
CA ASP A 264 7.23 5.70 -32.41
C ASP A 264 6.08 5.56 -33.42
N GLY A 265 6.36 5.89 -34.70
CA GLY A 265 5.43 5.65 -35.81
C GLY A 265 4.02 6.25 -35.65
N GLY A 266 3.89 7.38 -34.93
CA GLY A 266 2.59 8.00 -34.66
C GLY A 266 1.81 7.35 -33.50
N TYR A 267 2.47 6.50 -32.73
CA TYR A 267 1.94 5.88 -31.50
C TYR A 267 2.75 6.30 -30.30
N ILE A 268 2.10 6.29 -29.12
CA ILE A 268 2.78 6.34 -27.83
C ILE A 268 2.66 4.99 -27.14
N THR A 269 3.79 4.47 -26.67
CA THR A 269 3.87 3.17 -25.99
C THR A 269 4.53 3.37 -24.63
N PHE A 270 3.85 2.97 -23.56
CA PHE A 270 4.38 3.11 -22.20
C PHE A 270 3.88 2.02 -21.26
N THR A 271 4.65 1.76 -20.22
CA THR A 271 4.21 0.94 -19.10
C THR A 271 3.74 1.85 -17.98
N ARG A 272 2.58 1.56 -17.41
CA ARG A 272 2.03 2.38 -16.33
C ARG A 272 2.94 2.33 -15.09
N VAL A 273 3.34 3.48 -14.59
CA VAL A 273 4.25 3.60 -13.43
C VAL A 273 3.73 2.84 -12.20
N LYS A 274 2.40 2.82 -11.97
CA LYS A 274 1.80 2.09 -10.85
C LYS A 274 1.91 0.57 -10.96
N THR A 275 1.95 0.05 -12.18
CA THR A 275 1.97 -1.40 -12.47
C THR A 275 3.22 -1.83 -13.22
N GLU A 276 4.27 -1.05 -13.17
CA GLU A 276 5.55 -1.28 -13.86
C GLU A 276 6.13 -2.67 -13.58
N ARG A 277 6.04 -3.11 -12.32
CA ARG A 277 6.47 -4.47 -11.90
C ARG A 277 5.67 -5.61 -12.56
N VAL A 278 4.50 -5.31 -13.12
CA VAL A 278 3.60 -6.28 -13.76
C VAL A 278 3.76 -6.27 -15.28
N GLY A 279 4.41 -5.22 -15.84
CA GLY A 279 4.78 -5.12 -17.25
C GLY A 279 3.62 -4.89 -18.21
N THR A 280 2.46 -4.36 -17.76
CA THR A 280 1.35 -4.07 -18.69
C THR A 280 1.70 -2.87 -19.57
N VAL A 281 1.89 -3.12 -20.85
CA VAL A 281 2.20 -2.10 -21.87
C VAL A 281 0.90 -1.55 -22.44
N VAL A 282 0.80 -0.24 -22.54
CA VAL A 282 -0.27 0.50 -23.21
C VAL A 282 0.30 1.09 -24.47
N ARG A 283 -0.37 0.87 -25.62
CA ARG A 283 -0.04 1.48 -26.90
C ARG A 283 -1.25 2.19 -27.46
N LEU A 284 -1.15 3.48 -27.73
CA LEU A 284 -2.23 4.33 -28.17
C LEU A 284 -1.78 5.18 -29.38
N PRO A 285 -2.69 5.46 -30.32
CA PRO A 285 -2.39 6.38 -31.40
C PRO A 285 -2.29 7.82 -30.87
N LEU A 286 -1.34 8.58 -31.38
CA LEU A 286 -1.24 10.02 -31.15
C LEU A 286 -2.19 10.74 -32.12
N ASN A 287 -3.38 11.09 -31.66
CA ASN A 287 -4.30 11.93 -32.43
C ASN A 287 -3.81 13.39 -32.51
N GLY A 288 -4.47 14.22 -33.32
CA GLY A 288 -4.07 15.61 -33.53
C GLY A 288 -4.00 16.44 -32.24
N VAL A 289 -4.93 16.22 -31.30
CA VAL A 289 -4.95 16.92 -30.00
C VAL A 289 -3.73 16.54 -29.16
N ALA A 290 -3.44 15.25 -29.04
CA ALA A 290 -2.28 14.79 -28.28
C ALA A 290 -0.97 15.29 -28.87
N LYS A 291 -0.82 15.25 -30.20
CA LYS A 291 0.37 15.80 -30.91
C LYS A 291 0.55 17.28 -30.63
N ALA A 292 -0.47 18.10 -30.83
CA ALA A 292 -0.39 19.54 -30.63
C ALA A 292 0.00 19.92 -29.18
N ILE A 293 -0.55 19.21 -28.18
CA ILE A 293 -0.22 19.48 -26.77
C ILE A 293 1.20 19.02 -26.44
N ILE A 294 1.63 17.86 -26.95
CA ILE A 294 3.00 17.38 -26.77
C ILE A 294 3.99 18.34 -27.43
N GLU A 295 3.71 18.83 -28.62
CA GLU A 295 4.56 19.82 -29.31
C GLU A 295 4.60 21.17 -28.59
N LYS A 296 3.47 21.60 -28.02
CA LYS A 296 3.39 22.87 -27.28
C LYS A 296 4.21 22.87 -25.98
N TYR A 297 4.16 21.79 -25.22
CA TYR A 297 4.78 21.73 -23.87
C TYR A 297 6.01 20.84 -23.79
N GLY A 298 6.28 20.05 -24.81
CA GLY A 298 7.32 19.04 -24.82
C GLY A 298 8.52 19.41 -25.66
N VAL A 299 9.59 18.66 -25.49
CA VAL A 299 10.79 18.70 -26.32
C VAL A 299 11.03 17.32 -26.92
N LEU A 300 10.64 17.15 -28.18
CA LEU A 300 10.84 15.92 -28.91
C LEU A 300 12.26 15.88 -29.50
N ASN A 301 13.05 14.89 -29.08
CA ASN A 301 14.40 14.68 -29.57
C ASN A 301 14.72 13.19 -29.72
N PRO A 302 14.55 12.60 -30.91
CA PRO A 302 14.82 11.18 -31.14
C PRO A 302 16.27 10.77 -30.83
N LYS A 303 17.22 11.72 -30.88
CA LYS A 303 18.64 11.47 -30.54
C LYS A 303 18.86 11.34 -29.02
N LYS A 304 17.88 11.69 -28.19
CA LYS A 304 17.90 11.57 -26.73
C LYS A 304 16.73 10.70 -26.25
N PRO A 305 16.71 9.40 -26.54
CA PRO A 305 15.55 8.52 -26.30
C PRO A 305 15.14 8.48 -24.83
N ASN A 306 16.09 8.59 -23.90
CA ASN A 306 15.85 8.52 -22.46
C ASN A 306 15.49 9.86 -21.81
N ALA A 307 15.54 10.99 -22.56
CA ALA A 307 15.12 12.28 -22.04
C ALA A 307 13.60 12.34 -21.90
N TYR A 308 13.12 13.02 -20.85
CA TYR A 308 11.70 13.29 -20.69
C TYR A 308 11.19 14.19 -21.82
N ILE A 309 9.99 13.90 -22.31
CA ILE A 309 9.32 14.74 -23.33
C ILE A 309 9.01 16.10 -22.71
N PHE A 310 8.41 16.10 -21.50
CA PHE A 310 8.08 17.34 -20.81
C PHE A 310 9.26 17.81 -19.96
N PRO A 311 9.78 19.05 -20.15
CA PRO A 311 10.97 19.54 -19.47
C PRO A 311 10.75 19.91 -18.00
N PHE A 312 9.75 19.31 -17.38
CA PHE A 312 9.48 19.46 -15.94
C PHE A 312 10.40 18.59 -15.08
N PHE A 313 10.97 17.54 -15.69
CA PHE A 313 11.86 16.59 -15.03
C PHE A 313 13.20 16.54 -15.74
N THR A 314 14.24 16.35 -14.94
CA THR A 314 15.62 16.16 -15.42
C THR A 314 16.13 14.80 -14.93
N ALA A 315 17.16 14.29 -15.61
CA ALA A 315 17.68 12.93 -15.31
C ALA A 315 18.39 12.84 -13.94
N ASP A 316 18.83 13.96 -13.39
CA ASP A 316 19.51 14.08 -12.11
C ASP A 316 18.56 14.21 -10.89
N MET A 317 17.25 14.34 -11.14
CA MET A 317 16.29 14.42 -10.04
C MET A 317 16.23 13.12 -9.25
N THR A 318 16.26 13.25 -7.90
CA THR A 318 16.05 12.13 -7.00
C THR A 318 14.58 11.65 -7.02
N GLU A 319 14.32 10.40 -6.64
CA GLU A 319 12.94 9.88 -6.49
C GLU A 319 12.05 10.79 -5.64
N LYS A 320 12.60 11.34 -4.56
CA LYS A 320 11.92 12.31 -3.69
C LYS A 320 11.53 13.56 -4.44
N SER A 321 12.47 14.16 -5.19
CA SER A 321 12.21 15.36 -5.98
C SER A 321 11.18 15.12 -7.08
N LEU A 322 11.26 13.98 -7.77
CA LEU A 322 10.29 13.56 -8.77
C LEU A 322 8.88 13.38 -8.16
N TYR A 323 8.80 12.79 -6.97
CA TYR A 323 7.53 12.61 -6.27
C TYR A 323 6.85 13.95 -5.97
N TYR A 324 7.55 14.89 -5.32
CA TYR A 324 6.98 16.19 -4.98
C TYR A 324 6.67 17.04 -6.20
N LYS A 325 7.51 16.99 -7.22
CA LYS A 325 7.26 17.73 -8.47
C LYS A 325 6.01 17.22 -9.18
N ARG A 326 5.83 15.88 -9.27
CA ARG A 326 4.60 15.27 -9.81
C ARG A 326 3.36 15.66 -9.02
N ASP A 327 3.43 15.65 -7.69
CA ASP A 327 2.34 16.04 -6.81
C ASP A 327 1.99 17.53 -7.00
N SER A 328 2.97 18.40 -7.08
CA SER A 328 2.79 19.82 -7.36
C SER A 328 2.11 20.05 -8.71
N MET A 329 2.57 19.36 -9.77
CA MET A 329 1.97 19.46 -11.10
C MET A 329 0.54 18.95 -11.12
N LEU A 330 0.26 17.83 -10.46
CA LEU A 330 -1.10 17.28 -10.32
C LEU A 330 -2.04 18.27 -9.60
N LYS A 331 -1.58 18.89 -8.53
CA LYS A 331 -2.34 19.92 -7.81
C LYS A 331 -2.62 21.13 -8.69
N LYS A 332 -1.62 21.58 -9.47
CA LYS A 332 -1.79 22.68 -10.41
C LYS A 332 -2.88 22.37 -11.45
N VAL A 333 -2.82 21.18 -12.06
CA VAL A 333 -3.80 20.76 -13.07
C VAL A 333 -5.20 20.63 -12.45
N ASN A 334 -5.34 19.97 -11.28
CA ASN A 334 -6.64 19.82 -10.64
C ASN A 334 -7.25 21.16 -10.20
N ARG A 335 -6.43 22.12 -9.78
CA ARG A 335 -6.89 23.46 -9.45
C ARG A 335 -7.45 24.17 -10.69
N GLY A 336 -6.72 24.17 -11.80
CA GLY A 336 -7.21 24.77 -13.03
C GLY A 336 -8.45 24.07 -13.61
N ILE A 337 -8.57 22.73 -13.43
CA ILE A 337 -9.80 22.01 -13.76
C ILE A 337 -10.96 22.56 -12.91
N SER A 338 -10.78 22.73 -11.59
CA SER A 338 -11.81 23.29 -10.71
C SER A 338 -12.24 24.69 -11.16
N ASP A 339 -11.28 25.56 -11.42
CA ASP A 339 -11.55 26.95 -11.83
C ASP A 339 -12.33 27.00 -13.17
N ILE A 340 -12.04 26.08 -14.10
CA ILE A 340 -12.78 25.96 -15.36
C ILE A 340 -14.19 25.40 -15.13
N CYS A 341 -14.35 24.40 -14.26
CA CYS A 341 -15.66 23.85 -13.93
C CYS A 341 -16.55 24.91 -13.30
N ASP A 342 -16.02 25.75 -12.41
CA ASP A 342 -16.74 26.87 -11.78
C ASP A 342 -17.17 27.88 -12.86
N ALA A 343 -16.32 28.21 -13.83
CA ALA A 343 -16.63 29.12 -14.94
C ALA A 343 -17.70 28.55 -15.90
N LEU A 344 -17.82 27.24 -16.00
CA LEU A 344 -18.78 26.53 -16.86
C LEU A 344 -20.06 26.13 -16.11
N GLU A 345 -20.12 26.38 -14.80
CA GLU A 345 -21.23 25.99 -13.91
C GLU A 345 -21.52 24.47 -14.01
N ILE A 346 -20.46 23.65 -14.01
CA ILE A 346 -20.53 22.18 -14.00
C ILE A 346 -19.94 21.62 -12.72
N GLU A 347 -20.30 20.38 -12.38
CA GLU A 347 -19.73 19.70 -11.22
C GLU A 347 -18.20 19.57 -11.33
N THR A 348 -17.49 19.95 -10.27
CA THR A 348 -16.03 19.87 -10.23
C THR A 348 -15.55 18.43 -10.27
N PHE A 349 -14.61 18.16 -11.14
CA PHE A 349 -13.95 16.86 -11.26
C PHE A 349 -12.43 16.97 -11.18
N THR A 350 -11.76 15.84 -11.16
CA THR A 350 -10.29 15.75 -11.08
C THR A 350 -9.73 14.95 -12.27
N THR A 351 -8.43 15.00 -12.45
CA THR A 351 -7.72 14.16 -13.43
C THR A 351 -8.03 12.66 -13.30
N TYR A 352 -8.44 12.20 -12.11
CA TYR A 352 -8.82 10.80 -11.90
C TYR A 352 -10.17 10.46 -12.53
N ASN A 353 -11.13 11.40 -12.51
CA ASN A 353 -12.43 11.23 -13.14
C ASN A 353 -12.31 11.12 -14.66
N ILE A 354 -11.34 11.83 -15.28
CA ILE A 354 -11.11 11.80 -16.74
C ILE A 354 -10.95 10.36 -17.26
N ARG A 355 -10.23 9.52 -16.51
CA ARG A 355 -10.05 8.11 -16.89
C ARG A 355 -11.36 7.32 -16.84
N HIS A 356 -12.24 7.61 -15.89
CA HIS A 356 -13.56 7.00 -15.81
C HIS A 356 -14.44 7.50 -16.96
N THR A 357 -14.41 8.80 -17.21
CA THR A 357 -15.12 9.45 -18.33
C THR A 357 -14.70 8.84 -19.65
N PHE A 358 -13.41 8.69 -19.91
CA PHE A 358 -12.89 8.01 -21.10
C PHE A 358 -13.48 6.59 -21.22
N ALA A 359 -13.42 5.80 -20.15
CA ALA A 359 -13.92 4.41 -20.17
C ALA A 359 -15.42 4.33 -20.47
N VAL A 360 -16.21 5.18 -19.83
CA VAL A 360 -17.67 5.23 -20.01
C VAL A 360 -18.03 5.72 -21.43
N MET A 361 -17.49 6.87 -21.86
CA MET A 361 -17.78 7.42 -23.18
C MET A 361 -17.33 6.50 -24.33
N THR A 362 -16.20 5.81 -24.16
CA THR A 362 -15.69 4.88 -25.19
C THR A 362 -16.55 3.62 -25.26
N ARG A 363 -17.13 3.16 -24.13
CA ARG A 363 -18.13 2.09 -24.15
C ARG A 363 -19.40 2.55 -24.84
N ASP A 364 -19.98 3.65 -24.36
CA ASP A 364 -21.34 4.06 -24.70
C ASP A 364 -21.42 4.63 -26.13
N LYS A 365 -20.49 5.49 -26.53
CA LYS A 365 -20.47 6.12 -27.88
C LYS A 365 -19.49 5.45 -28.85
N GLY A 366 -18.51 4.71 -28.37
CA GLY A 366 -17.51 4.05 -29.22
C GLY A 366 -17.76 2.57 -29.49
N GLY A 367 -18.72 1.95 -28.82
CA GLY A 367 -19.09 0.54 -29.01
C GLY A 367 -17.98 -0.47 -28.63
N PHE A 368 -17.01 -0.06 -27.79
CA PHE A 368 -15.90 -0.94 -27.40
C PHE A 368 -16.33 -1.94 -26.34
N THR A 369 -15.90 -3.19 -26.49
CA THR A 369 -16.12 -4.21 -25.47
C THR A 369 -15.29 -3.94 -24.21
N VAL A 370 -15.69 -4.57 -23.10
CA VAL A 370 -14.95 -4.45 -21.80
C VAL A 370 -13.50 -4.92 -21.94
N GLU A 371 -13.27 -5.96 -22.74
CA GLU A 371 -11.95 -6.51 -23.02
C GLU A 371 -11.08 -5.53 -23.82
N GLN A 372 -11.65 -4.89 -24.83
CA GLN A 372 -10.96 -3.85 -25.61
C GLN A 372 -10.61 -2.66 -24.74
N LEU A 373 -11.56 -2.19 -23.92
CA LEU A 373 -11.33 -1.13 -22.94
C LEU A 373 -10.26 -1.51 -21.91
N SER A 374 -10.28 -2.74 -21.42
CA SER A 374 -9.29 -3.25 -20.48
C SER A 374 -7.86 -3.14 -21.03
N LYS A 375 -7.69 -3.46 -22.32
CA LYS A 375 -6.41 -3.33 -23.04
C LYS A 375 -6.00 -1.86 -23.18
N LEU A 376 -6.91 -0.99 -23.64
CA LEU A 376 -6.64 0.45 -23.79
C LEU A 376 -6.28 1.11 -22.47
N LEU A 377 -6.96 0.71 -21.38
CA LEU A 377 -6.69 1.19 -20.03
C LEU A 377 -5.45 0.57 -19.39
N GLY A 378 -4.87 -0.46 -19.98
CA GLY A 378 -3.73 -1.19 -19.40
C GLY A 378 -4.08 -1.87 -18.08
N HIS A 379 -5.26 -2.49 -17.98
CA HIS A 379 -5.65 -3.30 -16.83
C HIS A 379 -5.22 -4.75 -17.06
N LYS A 380 -4.59 -5.37 -16.06
CA LYS A 380 -4.23 -6.79 -16.11
C LYS A 380 -5.46 -7.70 -15.99
N ASN A 381 -6.47 -7.26 -15.24
CA ASN A 381 -7.69 -8.01 -15.00
C ASN A 381 -8.91 -7.21 -15.50
N VAL A 382 -9.70 -7.82 -16.36
CA VAL A 382 -10.94 -7.25 -16.93
C VAL A 382 -11.91 -6.83 -15.81
N ALA A 383 -11.96 -7.58 -14.70
CA ALA A 383 -12.77 -7.21 -13.53
C ALA A 383 -12.46 -5.79 -13.01
N THR A 384 -11.21 -5.32 -13.16
CA THR A 384 -10.86 -3.93 -12.82
C THR A 384 -11.57 -2.93 -13.73
N THR A 385 -11.76 -3.25 -15.01
CA THR A 385 -12.49 -2.42 -15.96
C THR A 385 -13.99 -2.49 -15.68
N GLN A 386 -14.51 -3.66 -15.34
CA GLN A 386 -15.91 -3.83 -14.99
C GLN A 386 -16.38 -2.91 -13.86
N ILE A 387 -15.51 -2.68 -12.86
CA ILE A 387 -15.80 -1.75 -11.75
C ILE A 387 -16.06 -0.31 -12.26
N TYR A 388 -15.41 0.10 -13.36
CA TYR A 388 -15.64 1.41 -13.99
C TYR A 388 -16.97 1.48 -14.73
N LEU A 389 -17.45 0.35 -15.22
CA LEU A 389 -18.60 0.24 -16.09
C LEU A 389 -19.90 -0.18 -15.36
N ASN A 390 -19.79 -0.50 -14.06
CA ASN A 390 -20.94 -0.91 -13.25
C ASN A 390 -21.83 0.27 -12.82
N SER A 391 -21.43 1.51 -13.07
CA SER A 391 -22.30 2.66 -12.87
C SER A 391 -23.27 2.74 -14.06
N ILE A 392 -24.55 2.64 -13.77
CA ILE A 392 -25.60 2.99 -14.74
C ILE A 392 -25.53 4.51 -14.91
N THR A 393 -25.20 4.98 -16.11
CA THR A 393 -25.21 6.41 -16.41
C THR A 393 -26.63 6.86 -16.73
N GLN A 394 -26.93 8.16 -16.54
CA GLN A 394 -28.23 8.71 -16.95
C GLN A 394 -28.46 8.53 -18.47
N GLU A 395 -27.39 8.70 -19.27
CA GLU A 395 -27.45 8.45 -20.72
C GLU A 395 -27.88 7.02 -21.03
N LEU A 396 -27.33 6.00 -20.33
CA LEU A 396 -27.74 4.61 -20.54
C LEU A 396 -29.24 4.39 -20.16
N MET A 397 -29.72 5.09 -19.14
CA MET A 397 -31.12 5.03 -18.74
C MET A 397 -32.02 5.70 -19.80
N ASP A 398 -31.57 6.84 -20.32
CA ASP A 398 -32.30 7.57 -21.38
C ASP A 398 -32.30 6.76 -22.69
N ASP A 399 -31.15 6.23 -23.13
CA ASP A 399 -31.07 5.34 -24.30
C ASP A 399 -31.94 4.08 -24.13
N THR A 400 -31.99 3.52 -22.90
CA THR A 400 -32.85 2.37 -22.60
C THR A 400 -34.34 2.75 -22.71
N LYS A 401 -34.70 3.91 -22.23
CA LYS A 401 -36.07 4.43 -22.35
C LYS A 401 -36.44 4.62 -23.82
N ASP A 402 -35.58 5.32 -24.57
CA ASP A 402 -35.81 5.58 -26.00
C ASP A 402 -35.97 4.27 -26.80
N PHE A 403 -35.09 3.27 -26.50
CA PHE A 403 -35.23 1.93 -27.09
C PHE A 403 -36.55 1.24 -26.72
N LEU A 404 -36.97 1.32 -25.45
CA LEU A 404 -38.24 0.73 -25.03
C LEU A 404 -39.43 1.44 -25.64
N ASP A 405 -39.39 2.75 -25.76
CA ASP A 405 -40.45 3.56 -26.43
C ASP A 405 -40.52 3.24 -27.94
N GLU A 406 -39.37 3.00 -28.60
CA GLU A 406 -39.31 2.57 -29.99
C GLU A 406 -39.89 1.16 -30.19
N VAL A 407 -39.57 0.23 -29.31
CA VAL A 407 -39.94 -1.20 -29.42
C VAL A 407 -41.38 -1.45 -28.97
N LEU A 408 -41.83 -0.77 -27.93
CA LEU A 408 -43.15 -1.01 -27.30
C LEU A 408 -44.22 0.00 -27.71
N GLY A 409 -43.80 1.10 -28.34
CA GLY A 409 -44.65 2.25 -28.64
C GLY A 409 -44.81 3.13 -27.41
N SER A 410 -44.58 4.44 -27.57
CA SER A 410 -44.90 5.44 -26.54
C SER A 410 -46.44 5.52 -26.42
N GLU A 411 -46.97 5.20 -25.21
CA GLU A 411 -48.37 5.47 -24.89
C GLU A 411 -48.67 6.98 -24.82
#